data_74d43a7e75f42929ad450aa3e1919c14
#
_entry.id   74d43a7e75f42929ad450aa3e1919c14
#
_cell.length_a   1.000
_cell.length_b   1.000
_cell.length_c   1.000
_cell.angle_alpha   90.00
_cell.angle_beta   90.00
_cell.angle_gamma   90.00
#
_symmetry.space_group_name_H-M   'P 1'
#
loop_
_entity.id
_entity.type
_entity.pdbx_description
1 polymer ?
#
loop_
_entity_poly.entity_id
_entity_poly.type
_entity_poly.pdbx_seq_one_letter_code
_entity_poly.pdbx_strand_id
1 'polypeptide(L)'
;MEKKELERAIADIYAADPPVAQIEGRRPDQADILLFDEPLVGIAAAEDPLFAKMKEPGVIGPGYLAPREWLFGAQSVISLFFPFSEQVRTSNRGREDTPSTEWLYGRIEGQNYINGVMSRKLTAWLEDRGARVVAPMQTDRFGMKQVPNPEFADDYMFESTWSERHAAFVAGLGTFGLSRGLITERGVAGRFLGLVTDAEIEPDARPYSDPYEYCIRCGACAPRCP
;
A
#
# COMPACT_ATOMS: atom_id res chain seq x y z
N MET A 1 -8.46 8.24 -19.29
CA MET A 1 -9.48 8.13 -18.21
C MET A 1 -9.25 9.28 -17.24
N GLU A 2 -10.30 9.94 -16.80
CA GLU A 2 -10.15 11.02 -15.82
C GLU A 2 -9.94 10.47 -14.39
N LYS A 3 -8.98 11.05 -13.67
CA LYS A 3 -8.71 10.65 -12.27
C LYS A 3 -9.94 10.77 -11.36
N LYS A 4 -10.74 11.82 -11.53
CA LYS A 4 -11.99 12.02 -10.74
C LYS A 4 -13.02 10.90 -10.92
N GLU A 5 -13.07 10.30 -12.11
CA GLU A 5 -13.96 9.17 -12.37
C GLU A 5 -13.47 7.93 -11.59
N LEU A 6 -12.16 7.69 -11.59
CA LEU A 6 -11.55 6.63 -10.80
C LEU A 6 -11.75 6.82 -9.30
N GLU A 7 -11.50 8.03 -8.78
CA GLU A 7 -11.72 8.35 -7.36
C GLU A 7 -13.16 8.13 -6.93
N ARG A 8 -14.12 8.53 -7.78
CA ARG A 8 -15.55 8.26 -7.52
C ARG A 8 -15.84 6.77 -7.48
N ALA A 9 -15.32 5.99 -8.43
CA ALA A 9 -15.52 4.55 -8.45
C ALA A 9 -14.95 3.87 -7.17
N ILE A 10 -13.79 4.32 -6.70
CA ILE A 10 -13.18 3.83 -5.46
C ILE A 10 -14.08 4.16 -4.26
N ALA A 11 -14.56 5.41 -4.17
CA ALA A 11 -15.48 5.84 -3.11
C ALA A 11 -16.80 5.06 -3.14
N ASP A 12 -17.37 4.83 -4.33
CA ASP A 12 -18.60 4.05 -4.51
C ASP A 12 -18.41 2.58 -4.09
N ILE A 13 -17.27 1.96 -4.44
CA ILE A 13 -16.92 0.60 -4.00
C ILE A 13 -16.79 0.53 -2.49
N TYR A 14 -16.10 1.49 -1.89
CA TYR A 14 -15.91 1.57 -0.44
C TYR A 14 -17.25 1.77 0.30
N ALA A 15 -18.09 2.66 -0.18
CA ALA A 15 -19.40 2.94 0.43
C ALA A 15 -20.38 1.77 0.30
N ALA A 16 -20.36 1.06 -0.84
CA ALA A 16 -21.25 -0.08 -1.09
C ALA A 16 -20.87 -1.33 -0.29
N ASP A 17 -19.59 -1.46 0.07
CA ASP A 17 -19.06 -2.64 0.77
C ASP A 17 -17.94 -2.18 1.72
N PRO A 18 -18.30 -1.54 2.84
CA PRO A 18 -17.31 -0.98 3.76
C PRO A 18 -16.50 -2.09 4.47
N PRO A 19 -15.23 -1.84 4.80
CA PRO A 19 -14.34 -2.82 5.44
C PRO A 19 -14.69 -3.03 6.92
N VAL A 20 -15.82 -3.65 7.17
CA VAL A 20 -16.28 -4.00 8.53
C VAL A 20 -15.91 -5.46 8.83
N ALA A 21 -15.31 -5.68 9.97
CA ALA A 21 -15.05 -7.02 10.49
C ALA A 21 -15.77 -7.23 11.82
N GLN A 22 -16.15 -8.48 12.07
CA GLN A 22 -16.79 -8.89 13.31
C GLN A 22 -15.78 -9.59 14.21
N ILE A 23 -15.51 -9.02 15.38
CA ILE A 23 -14.58 -9.63 16.35
C ILE A 23 -15.30 -10.69 17.16
N GLU A 24 -14.87 -11.94 16.99
CA GLU A 24 -15.40 -13.07 17.76
C GLU A 24 -15.22 -12.89 19.27
N GLY A 25 -16.21 -13.36 20.03
CA GLY A 25 -16.21 -13.32 21.51
C GLY A 25 -16.57 -11.97 22.11
N ARG A 26 -16.90 -10.96 21.32
CA ARG A 26 -17.45 -9.68 21.79
C ARG A 26 -18.97 -9.70 21.83
N ARG A 27 -19.54 -8.80 22.65
CA ARG A 27 -20.98 -8.56 22.63
C ARG A 27 -21.40 -8.02 21.25
N PRO A 28 -22.61 -8.34 20.77
CA PRO A 28 -23.05 -7.92 19.43
C PRO A 28 -22.95 -6.42 19.17
N ASP A 29 -23.19 -5.57 20.20
CA ASP A 29 -23.09 -4.12 20.11
C ASP A 29 -21.65 -3.57 20.04
N GLN A 30 -20.65 -4.44 20.21
CA GLN A 30 -19.22 -4.12 20.19
C GLN A 30 -18.40 -5.00 19.27
N ALA A 31 -19.05 -5.94 18.57
CA ALA A 31 -18.36 -6.92 17.74
C ALA A 31 -17.91 -6.32 16.40
N ASP A 32 -18.72 -5.45 15.82
CA ASP A 32 -18.44 -4.86 14.50
C ASP A 32 -17.44 -3.71 14.63
N ILE A 33 -16.40 -3.77 13.83
CA ILE A 33 -15.39 -2.73 13.73
C ILE A 33 -15.17 -2.30 12.28
N LEU A 34 -15.11 -1.00 12.03
CA LEU A 34 -14.60 -0.47 10.78
C LEU A 34 -13.07 -0.62 10.78
N LEU A 35 -12.52 -1.31 9.80
CA LEU A 35 -11.08 -1.58 9.74
C LEU A 35 -10.28 -0.40 9.18
N PHE A 36 -10.81 0.23 8.13
CA PHE A 36 -10.15 1.33 7.42
C PHE A 36 -11.08 2.52 7.26
N ASP A 37 -10.53 3.71 7.26
CA ASP A 37 -11.15 4.90 6.70
C ASP A 37 -11.06 4.86 5.16
N GLU A 38 -11.71 5.80 4.46
CA GLU A 38 -11.62 5.94 3.01
C GLU A 38 -10.16 5.98 2.54
N PRO A 39 -9.84 5.26 1.43
CA PRO A 39 -8.47 5.20 0.95
C PRO A 39 -8.02 6.52 0.31
N LEU A 40 -6.73 6.83 0.48
CA LEU A 40 -6.05 7.82 -0.35
C LEU A 40 -5.72 7.19 -1.71
N VAL A 41 -5.79 7.99 -2.75
CA VAL A 41 -5.53 7.57 -4.14
C VAL A 41 -4.35 8.37 -4.69
N GLY A 42 -3.36 7.66 -5.22
CA GLY A 42 -2.24 8.24 -5.94
C GLY A 42 -2.02 7.56 -7.28
N ILE A 43 -1.63 8.34 -8.28
CA ILE A 43 -1.37 7.87 -9.63
C ILE A 43 0.08 8.18 -10.01
N ALA A 44 0.79 7.17 -10.53
CA ALA A 44 2.10 7.37 -11.13
C ALA A 44 2.09 6.98 -12.60
N ALA A 45 2.90 7.63 -13.42
CA ALA A 45 3.18 7.15 -14.76
C ALA A 45 3.96 5.82 -14.68
N ALA A 46 3.57 4.81 -15.46
CA ALA A 46 4.24 3.50 -15.46
C ALA A 46 5.72 3.59 -15.88
N GLU A 47 6.11 4.66 -16.59
CA GLU A 47 7.48 4.93 -17.03
C GLU A 47 8.24 5.92 -16.13
N ASP A 48 7.68 6.28 -14.97
CA ASP A 48 8.41 7.15 -14.03
C ASP A 48 9.79 6.57 -13.72
N PRO A 49 10.86 7.36 -13.87
CA PRO A 49 12.24 6.88 -13.73
C PRO A 49 12.57 6.30 -12.35
N LEU A 50 11.78 6.62 -11.33
CA LEU A 50 11.94 6.03 -10.00
C LEU A 50 11.67 4.52 -10.00
N PHE A 51 10.78 4.01 -10.86
CA PHE A 51 10.58 2.56 -10.96
C PHE A 51 11.84 1.81 -11.43
N ALA A 52 12.64 2.43 -12.30
CA ALA A 52 13.92 1.87 -12.70
C ALA A 52 14.93 1.84 -11.54
N LYS A 53 14.94 2.88 -10.70
CA LYS A 53 15.81 2.96 -9.51
C LYS A 53 15.49 1.91 -8.45
N MET A 54 14.27 1.37 -8.43
CA MET A 54 13.90 0.30 -7.50
C MET A 54 14.73 -0.98 -7.72
N LYS A 55 15.31 -1.17 -8.92
CA LYS A 55 16.20 -2.29 -9.24
C LYS A 55 17.61 -2.15 -8.67
N GLU A 56 17.98 -0.96 -8.21
CA GLU A 56 19.30 -0.72 -7.66
C GLU A 56 19.52 -1.51 -6.36
N PRO A 57 20.72 -2.07 -6.15
CA PRO A 57 21.09 -2.67 -4.88
C PRO A 57 20.91 -1.66 -3.72
N GLY A 58 20.31 -2.11 -2.63
CA GLY A 58 20.04 -1.24 -1.46
C GLY A 58 18.72 -0.47 -1.53
N VAL A 59 17.99 -0.47 -2.66
CA VAL A 59 16.61 0.02 -2.76
C VAL A 59 15.65 -1.16 -2.56
N ILE A 60 15.25 -1.85 -3.64
CA ILE A 60 14.51 -3.12 -3.53
C ILE A 60 15.39 -4.27 -4.03
N GLY A 61 16.12 -4.04 -5.12
CA GLY A 61 17.07 -4.99 -5.67
C GLY A 61 16.77 -5.42 -7.11
N PRO A 62 17.72 -6.14 -7.74
CA PRO A 62 17.67 -6.47 -9.17
C PRO A 62 16.49 -7.38 -9.56
N GLY A 63 15.87 -8.05 -8.59
CA GLY A 63 14.66 -8.85 -8.82
C GLY A 63 13.36 -8.05 -8.96
N TYR A 64 13.38 -6.74 -8.69
CA TYR A 64 12.20 -5.90 -8.86
C TYR A 64 11.74 -5.82 -10.32
N LEU A 65 10.45 -5.93 -10.54
CA LEU A 65 9.83 -5.77 -11.86
C LEU A 65 9.18 -4.40 -11.95
N ALA A 66 9.61 -3.60 -12.92
CA ALA A 66 8.99 -2.31 -13.22
C ALA A 66 7.56 -2.50 -13.79
N PRO A 67 6.68 -1.48 -13.74
CA PRO A 67 5.28 -1.64 -14.16
C PRO A 67 5.10 -2.26 -15.56
N ARG A 68 5.93 -1.89 -16.53
CA ARG A 68 5.86 -2.46 -17.90
C ARG A 68 6.33 -3.91 -18.01
N GLU A 69 7.03 -4.42 -17.01
CA GLU A 69 7.38 -5.85 -16.91
C GLU A 69 6.24 -6.66 -16.27
N TRP A 70 5.36 -6.01 -15.49
CA TRP A 70 4.13 -6.61 -14.99
C TRP A 70 3.05 -6.68 -16.07
N LEU A 71 2.86 -5.58 -16.79
CA LEU A 71 1.88 -5.45 -17.85
C LEU A 71 2.51 -4.76 -19.07
N PHE A 72 2.67 -5.50 -20.17
CA PHE A 72 3.13 -4.91 -21.42
C PHE A 72 2.17 -3.81 -21.89
N GLY A 73 2.72 -2.62 -22.15
CA GLY A 73 1.95 -1.44 -22.52
C GLY A 73 1.34 -0.68 -21.33
N ALA A 74 1.73 -0.99 -20.09
CA ALA A 74 1.30 -0.23 -18.91
C ALA A 74 1.57 1.26 -19.10
N GLN A 75 0.57 2.07 -18.74
CA GLN A 75 0.60 3.54 -18.77
C GLN A 75 0.58 4.14 -17.38
N SER A 76 -0.18 3.52 -16.46
CA SER A 76 -0.36 4.06 -15.11
C SER A 76 -0.19 3.00 -14.04
N VAL A 77 0.23 3.45 -12.87
CA VAL A 77 0.19 2.71 -11.60
C VAL A 77 -0.77 3.44 -10.67
N ILE A 78 -1.83 2.75 -10.28
CA ILE A 78 -2.80 3.22 -9.28
C ILE A 78 -2.33 2.70 -7.93
N SER A 79 -2.12 3.58 -6.97
CA SER A 79 -1.76 3.20 -5.60
C SER A 79 -2.82 3.70 -4.63
N LEU A 80 -3.32 2.81 -3.79
CA LEU A 80 -4.27 3.12 -2.74
C LEU A 80 -3.60 2.91 -1.38
N PHE A 81 -3.82 3.84 -0.45
CA PHE A 81 -3.48 3.67 0.96
C PHE A 81 -4.77 3.65 1.78
N PHE A 82 -4.99 2.57 2.51
CA PHE A 82 -6.12 2.37 3.41
C PHE A 82 -5.66 2.67 4.83
N PRO A 83 -5.92 3.89 5.35
CA PRO A 83 -5.58 4.21 6.73
C PRO A 83 -6.44 3.38 7.68
N PHE A 84 -5.84 2.78 8.70
CA PHE A 84 -6.62 2.15 9.75
C PHE A 84 -7.57 3.16 10.38
N SER A 85 -8.78 2.74 10.69
CA SER A 85 -9.77 3.57 11.36
C SER A 85 -9.26 4.09 12.70
N GLU A 86 -9.85 5.14 13.23
CA GLU A 86 -9.49 5.66 14.53
C GLU A 86 -9.68 4.61 15.63
N GLN A 87 -10.71 3.77 15.53
CA GLN A 87 -10.97 2.69 16.47
C GLN A 87 -9.79 1.69 16.51
N VAL A 88 -9.30 1.25 15.35
CA VAL A 88 -8.15 0.34 15.24
C VAL A 88 -6.87 1.00 15.76
N ARG A 89 -6.63 2.26 15.41
CA ARG A 89 -5.43 2.99 15.88
C ARG A 89 -5.44 3.20 17.37
N THR A 90 -6.58 3.58 17.93
CA THR A 90 -6.73 3.88 19.36
C THR A 90 -6.58 2.63 20.20
N SER A 91 -7.17 1.51 19.78
CA SER A 91 -7.04 0.23 20.50
C SER A 91 -5.60 -0.26 20.62
N ASN A 92 -4.74 0.11 19.64
CA ASN A 92 -3.33 -0.31 19.62
C ASN A 92 -2.39 0.68 20.31
N ARG A 93 -2.84 1.91 20.60
CA ARG A 93 -1.96 3.01 21.06
C ARG A 93 -1.27 2.73 22.40
N GLY A 94 -1.93 2.03 23.31
CA GLY A 94 -1.39 1.70 24.64
C GLY A 94 -0.76 0.30 24.74
N ARG A 95 -0.56 -0.40 23.61
CA ARG A 95 0.04 -1.74 23.61
C ARG A 95 1.55 -1.65 23.52
N GLU A 96 2.25 -2.39 24.39
CA GLU A 96 3.71 -2.43 24.43
C GLU A 96 4.26 -3.75 23.84
N ASP A 97 3.76 -4.90 24.30
CA ASP A 97 4.30 -6.21 23.94
C ASP A 97 3.57 -6.90 22.78
N THR A 98 2.26 -6.67 22.68
CA THR A 98 1.42 -7.34 21.66
C THR A 98 0.48 -6.34 21.02
N PRO A 99 0.17 -6.51 19.71
CA PRO A 99 -0.84 -5.69 19.06
C PRO A 99 -2.24 -5.94 19.63
N SER A 100 -3.12 -4.96 19.50
CA SER A 100 -4.54 -5.14 19.85
C SER A 100 -5.23 -6.12 18.89
N THR A 101 -6.34 -6.70 19.34
CA THR A 101 -7.17 -7.56 18.48
C THR A 101 -7.65 -6.82 17.25
N GLU A 102 -8.11 -5.58 17.39
CA GLU A 102 -8.55 -4.73 16.29
C GLU A 102 -7.44 -4.51 15.25
N TRP A 103 -6.21 -4.29 15.70
CA TRP A 103 -5.06 -4.16 14.82
C TRP A 103 -4.77 -5.44 14.05
N LEU A 104 -4.86 -6.59 14.70
CA LEU A 104 -4.70 -7.91 14.04
C LEU A 104 -5.79 -8.14 12.98
N TYR A 105 -7.05 -7.83 13.31
CA TYR A 105 -8.15 -7.88 12.33
C TYR A 105 -7.89 -6.92 11.16
N GLY A 106 -7.46 -5.69 11.42
CA GLY A 106 -7.06 -4.74 10.38
C GLY A 106 -5.95 -5.27 9.47
N ARG A 107 -5.04 -6.08 10.01
CA ARG A 107 -3.97 -6.69 9.20
C ARG A 107 -4.43 -7.90 8.40
N ILE A 108 -5.28 -8.76 8.94
CA ILE A 108 -5.68 -10.03 8.34
C ILE A 108 -6.95 -9.82 7.51
N GLU A 109 -8.05 -9.49 8.16
CA GLU A 109 -9.33 -9.27 7.47
C GLU A 109 -9.30 -8.03 6.59
N GLY A 110 -8.56 -7.01 7.00
CA GLY A 110 -8.32 -5.84 6.16
C GLY A 110 -7.58 -6.19 4.87
N GLN A 111 -6.60 -7.10 4.89
CA GLN A 111 -5.96 -7.55 3.66
C GLN A 111 -6.90 -8.41 2.80
N ASN A 112 -7.74 -9.23 3.43
CA ASN A 112 -8.77 -10.00 2.74
C ASN A 112 -9.77 -9.07 2.03
N TYR A 113 -10.20 -7.99 2.69
CA TYR A 113 -11.03 -6.95 2.08
C TYR A 113 -10.33 -6.28 0.89
N ILE A 114 -9.08 -5.86 1.04
CA ILE A 114 -8.32 -5.20 -0.03
C ILE A 114 -8.22 -6.11 -1.25
N ASN A 115 -7.87 -7.38 -1.05
CA ASN A 115 -7.68 -8.33 -2.15
C ASN A 115 -9.04 -8.81 -2.73
N GLY A 116 -9.96 -9.19 -1.85
CA GLY A 116 -11.21 -9.84 -2.23
C GLY A 116 -12.33 -8.88 -2.66
N VAL A 117 -12.30 -7.64 -2.18
CA VAL A 117 -13.34 -6.64 -2.49
C VAL A 117 -12.76 -5.52 -3.35
N MET A 118 -11.90 -4.69 -2.77
CA MET A 118 -11.46 -3.47 -3.45
C MET A 118 -10.69 -3.77 -4.73
N SER A 119 -9.65 -4.60 -4.67
CA SER A 119 -8.84 -4.94 -5.85
C SER A 119 -9.69 -5.57 -6.95
N ARG A 120 -10.51 -6.57 -6.59
CA ARG A 120 -11.34 -7.28 -7.57
C ARG A 120 -12.39 -6.37 -8.23
N LYS A 121 -13.11 -5.56 -7.42
CA LYS A 121 -14.16 -4.65 -7.96
C LYS A 121 -13.56 -3.55 -8.80
N LEU A 122 -12.42 -2.98 -8.36
CA LEU A 122 -11.74 -1.93 -9.11
C LEU A 122 -11.12 -2.46 -10.40
N THR A 123 -10.54 -3.66 -10.37
CA THR A 123 -10.06 -4.35 -11.59
C THR A 123 -11.20 -4.54 -12.58
N ALA A 124 -12.34 -5.11 -12.15
CA ALA A 124 -13.50 -5.30 -13.03
C ALA A 124 -14.03 -3.97 -13.59
N TRP A 125 -14.06 -2.93 -12.77
CA TRP A 125 -14.51 -1.60 -13.22
C TRP A 125 -13.59 -1.01 -14.32
N LEU A 126 -12.28 -1.24 -14.23
CA LEU A 126 -11.30 -0.83 -15.25
C LEU A 126 -11.43 -1.69 -16.52
N GLU A 127 -11.58 -3.01 -16.36
CA GLU A 127 -11.74 -3.96 -17.47
C GLU A 127 -13.03 -3.71 -18.27
N ASP A 128 -14.13 -3.36 -17.61
CA ASP A 128 -15.39 -2.96 -18.26
C ASP A 128 -15.22 -1.71 -19.15
N ARG A 129 -14.16 -0.93 -18.93
CA ARG A 129 -13.77 0.24 -19.74
C ARG A 129 -12.71 -0.07 -20.78
N GLY A 130 -12.40 -1.35 -20.97
CA GLY A 130 -11.46 -1.84 -21.97
C GLY A 130 -9.99 -1.78 -21.54
N ALA A 131 -9.69 -1.46 -20.30
CA ALA A 131 -8.33 -1.47 -19.78
C ALA A 131 -7.91 -2.89 -19.35
N ARG A 132 -6.62 -3.18 -19.45
CA ARG A 132 -6.00 -4.35 -18.82
C ARG A 132 -5.40 -3.93 -17.48
N VAL A 133 -5.50 -4.82 -16.51
CA VAL A 133 -5.06 -4.54 -15.13
C VAL A 133 -4.30 -5.73 -14.55
N VAL A 134 -3.27 -5.45 -13.79
CA VAL A 134 -2.54 -6.43 -12.97
C VAL A 134 -2.41 -5.89 -11.56
N ALA A 135 -2.77 -6.71 -10.56
CA ALA A 135 -2.44 -6.48 -9.17
C ALA A 135 -1.18 -7.28 -8.81
N PRO A 136 0.03 -6.71 -8.81
CA PRO A 136 1.28 -7.46 -8.72
C PRO A 136 1.36 -8.42 -7.54
N MET A 137 0.96 -7.97 -6.34
CA MET A 137 0.99 -8.80 -5.13
C MET A 137 -0.01 -9.96 -5.12
N GLN A 138 -0.95 -10.00 -6.06
CA GLN A 138 -1.99 -11.04 -6.14
C GLN A 138 -1.70 -12.06 -7.26
N THR A 139 -0.53 -11.98 -7.89
CA THR A 139 -0.09 -12.91 -8.92
C THR A 139 0.93 -13.90 -8.39
N ASP A 140 1.08 -15.03 -9.05
CA ASP A 140 2.13 -16.03 -8.79
C ASP A 140 3.55 -15.51 -9.11
N ARG A 141 3.66 -14.41 -9.85
CA ARG A 141 4.93 -13.73 -10.13
C ARG A 141 5.44 -12.89 -8.95
N PHE A 142 4.57 -12.60 -7.97
CA PHE A 142 5.00 -11.92 -6.77
C PHE A 142 5.85 -12.86 -5.91
N GLY A 143 7.04 -12.38 -5.53
CA GLY A 143 7.94 -13.12 -4.67
C GLY A 143 8.80 -12.21 -3.82
N MET A 144 9.19 -12.72 -2.67
CA MET A 144 10.20 -12.11 -1.79
C MET A 144 11.30 -13.14 -1.54
N LYS A 145 12.53 -12.69 -1.51
CA LYS A 145 13.67 -13.51 -1.11
C LYS A 145 14.55 -12.76 -0.12
N GLN A 146 15.15 -13.50 0.78
CA GLN A 146 16.16 -13.01 1.68
C GLN A 146 17.50 -13.07 0.97
N VAL A 147 18.28 -12.01 1.02
CA VAL A 147 19.61 -11.90 0.43
C VAL A 147 20.61 -11.38 1.48
N PRO A 148 21.91 -11.73 1.40
CA PRO A 148 22.90 -11.15 2.29
C PRO A 148 22.92 -9.63 2.21
N ASN A 149 23.05 -8.98 3.35
CA ASN A 149 23.20 -7.52 3.39
C ASN A 149 24.63 -7.15 3.02
N PRO A 150 24.87 -6.36 1.96
CA PRO A 150 26.22 -6.00 1.53
C PRO A 150 26.95 -5.06 2.50
N GLU A 151 26.21 -4.37 3.39
CA GLU A 151 26.77 -3.38 4.32
C GLU A 151 27.08 -3.97 5.69
N PHE A 152 26.41 -5.05 6.08
CA PHE A 152 26.53 -5.64 7.41
C PHE A 152 26.74 -7.16 7.29
N ALA A 153 27.90 -7.64 7.70
CA ALA A 153 28.19 -9.07 7.78
C ALA A 153 27.19 -9.75 8.74
N ASP A 154 26.73 -10.92 8.37
CA ASP A 154 25.77 -11.74 9.12
C ASP A 154 24.34 -11.16 9.21
N ASP A 155 24.06 -10.08 8.47
CA ASP A 155 22.71 -9.53 8.33
C ASP A 155 22.11 -9.86 6.96
N TYR A 156 20.80 -9.71 6.87
CA TYR A 156 20.04 -10.02 5.65
C TYR A 156 19.10 -8.88 5.31
N MET A 157 18.89 -8.68 4.03
CA MET A 157 17.86 -7.79 3.51
C MET A 157 16.86 -8.59 2.68
N PHE A 158 15.71 -7.98 2.41
CA PHE A 158 14.67 -8.58 1.58
C PHE A 158 14.60 -7.88 0.24
N GLU A 159 14.69 -8.66 -0.83
CA GLU A 159 14.33 -8.24 -2.17
C GLU A 159 12.92 -8.74 -2.49
N SER A 160 12.20 -7.99 -3.31
CA SER A 160 10.87 -8.39 -3.79
C SER A 160 10.66 -7.99 -5.23
N THR A 161 9.80 -8.74 -5.93
CA THR A 161 9.44 -8.42 -7.32
C THR A 161 8.54 -7.20 -7.44
N TRP A 162 7.88 -6.78 -6.34
CA TRP A 162 7.05 -5.58 -6.23
C TRP A 162 7.05 -5.01 -4.82
N SER A 163 6.80 -3.72 -4.68
CA SER A 163 6.64 -3.07 -3.37
C SER A 163 5.57 -1.99 -3.41
N GLU A 164 4.47 -2.24 -2.70
CA GLU A 164 3.36 -1.30 -2.58
C GLU A 164 3.77 0.06 -2.01
N ARG A 165 4.63 0.06 -1.00
CA ARG A 165 5.10 1.33 -0.38
C ARG A 165 5.93 2.17 -1.33
N HIS A 166 6.77 1.52 -2.16
CA HIS A 166 7.54 2.25 -3.16
C HIS A 166 6.65 2.74 -4.30
N ALA A 167 5.67 1.95 -4.73
CA ALA A 167 4.66 2.40 -5.70
C ALA A 167 3.88 3.62 -5.17
N ALA A 168 3.48 3.59 -3.90
CA ALA A 168 2.81 4.71 -3.23
C ALA A 168 3.70 5.96 -3.12
N PHE A 169 5.01 5.78 -2.86
CA PHE A 169 5.97 6.88 -2.90
C PHE A 169 6.07 7.50 -4.31
N VAL A 170 6.14 6.68 -5.35
CA VAL A 170 6.18 7.20 -6.73
C VAL A 170 4.88 7.90 -7.09
N ALA A 171 3.75 7.39 -6.61
CA ALA A 171 2.41 7.95 -6.83
C ALA A 171 2.07 9.19 -5.98
N GLY A 172 3.02 9.76 -5.24
CA GLY A 172 2.80 11.01 -4.51
C GLY A 172 2.13 10.88 -3.14
N LEU A 173 1.90 9.66 -2.63
CA LEU A 173 1.16 9.44 -1.38
C LEU A 173 1.95 9.72 -0.10
N GLY A 174 3.28 9.84 -0.16
CA GLY A 174 4.07 10.13 1.02
C GLY A 174 5.54 9.72 0.91
N THR A 175 6.29 9.91 2.00
CA THR A 175 7.72 9.60 2.08
C THR A 175 8.02 8.59 3.19
N PHE A 176 9.19 7.97 3.16
CA PHE A 176 9.58 6.95 4.15
C PHE A 176 9.99 7.58 5.49
N GLY A 177 9.67 6.89 6.58
CA GLY A 177 10.22 7.18 7.88
C GLY A 177 11.43 6.29 8.23
N LEU A 178 12.08 6.58 9.36
CA LEU A 178 13.14 5.72 9.92
C LEU A 178 12.66 4.28 10.15
N SER A 179 11.37 4.09 10.44
CA SER A 179 10.73 2.77 10.58
C SER A 179 10.54 2.03 9.25
N ARG A 180 10.95 2.62 8.12
CA ARG A 180 10.66 2.17 6.76
C ARG A 180 9.15 2.09 6.43
N GLY A 181 8.30 2.63 7.30
CA GLY A 181 6.89 2.90 6.98
C GLY A 181 6.77 4.12 6.09
N LEU A 182 5.79 4.13 5.17
CA LEU A 182 5.48 5.31 4.37
C LEU A 182 4.60 6.26 5.20
N ILE A 183 5.04 7.50 5.35
CA ILE A 183 4.32 8.56 6.04
C ILE A 183 3.45 9.26 5.01
N THR A 184 2.15 9.06 5.09
CA THR A 184 1.14 9.72 4.27
C THR A 184 0.52 10.90 5.03
N GLU A 185 -0.35 11.67 4.40
CA GLU A 185 -1.15 12.71 5.08
C GLU A 185 -2.08 12.14 6.18
N ARG A 186 -2.39 10.83 6.11
CA ARG A 186 -3.17 10.10 7.12
C ARG A 186 -2.28 9.27 8.07
N GLY A 187 -0.97 9.52 8.08
CA GLY A 187 0.02 8.84 8.88
C GLY A 187 0.54 7.54 8.26
N VAL A 188 1.11 6.65 9.10
CA VAL A 188 1.78 5.40 8.65
C VAL A 188 0.95 4.14 8.88
N ALA A 189 -0.11 4.25 9.69
CA ALA A 189 -0.91 3.10 10.13
C ALA A 189 -1.97 2.76 9.08
N GLY A 190 -1.71 1.75 8.28
CA GLY A 190 -2.62 1.33 7.21
C GLY A 190 -2.05 0.24 6.33
N ARG A 191 -2.72 0.02 5.20
CA ARG A 191 -2.36 -0.99 4.19
C ARG A 191 -2.37 -0.36 2.81
N PHE A 192 -1.76 -1.03 1.85
CA PHE A 192 -1.64 -0.55 0.47
C PHE A 192 -2.23 -1.56 -0.52
N LEU A 193 -2.64 -1.03 -1.66
CA LEU A 193 -2.97 -1.78 -2.88
C LEU A 193 -2.35 -1.05 -4.07
N GLY A 194 -1.62 -1.77 -4.90
CA GLY A 194 -1.10 -1.27 -6.17
C GLY A 194 -1.72 -2.02 -7.35
N LEU A 195 -2.18 -1.28 -8.34
CA LEU A 195 -2.64 -1.82 -9.62
C LEU A 195 -1.82 -1.21 -10.76
N VAL A 196 -1.39 -2.05 -11.67
CA VAL A 196 -0.73 -1.63 -12.91
C VAL A 196 -1.73 -1.76 -14.05
N THR A 197 -1.91 -0.70 -14.85
CA THR A 197 -2.90 -0.69 -15.94
C THR A 197 -2.37 -0.02 -17.21
N ASP A 198 -2.92 -0.41 -18.36
CA ASP A 198 -2.69 0.29 -19.62
C ASP A 198 -3.68 1.45 -19.86
N ALA A 199 -4.60 1.70 -18.94
CA ALA A 199 -5.36 2.94 -18.94
C ALA A 199 -4.42 4.13 -18.70
N GLU A 200 -4.49 5.14 -19.56
CA GLU A 200 -3.78 6.40 -19.37
C GLU A 200 -4.58 7.26 -18.39
N ILE A 201 -3.97 7.56 -17.24
CA ILE A 201 -4.52 8.40 -16.18
C ILE A 201 -3.45 9.43 -15.83
N GLU A 202 -3.84 10.70 -15.70
CA GLU A 202 -2.91 11.79 -15.36
C GLU A 202 -2.19 11.48 -14.03
N PRO A 203 -0.86 11.44 -14.01
CA PRO A 203 -0.11 11.16 -12.79
C PRO A 203 -0.17 12.32 -11.81
N ASP A 204 -0.17 12.00 -10.53
CA ASP A 204 -0.11 13.00 -9.47
C ASP A 204 1.28 13.63 -9.35
N ALA A 205 1.30 14.91 -9.03
CA ALA A 205 2.53 15.57 -8.64
C ALA A 205 3.04 15.01 -7.31
N ARG A 206 4.35 14.75 -7.24
CA ARG A 206 5.02 14.46 -5.97
C ARG A 206 5.41 15.78 -5.30
N PRO A 207 4.85 16.13 -4.13
CA PRO A 207 5.17 17.37 -3.44
C PRO A 207 6.50 17.30 -2.67
N TYR A 208 7.32 16.28 -2.90
CA TYR A 208 8.59 16.02 -2.23
C TYR A 208 9.66 15.57 -3.23
N SER A 209 10.92 15.80 -2.88
CA SER A 209 12.09 15.39 -3.65
C SER A 209 12.98 14.37 -2.91
N ASP A 210 12.95 14.40 -1.57
CA ASP A 210 13.70 13.47 -0.73
C ASP A 210 12.79 12.33 -0.26
N PRO A 211 13.23 11.06 -0.36
CA PRO A 211 12.43 9.92 0.08
C PRO A 211 12.12 9.91 1.58
N TYR A 212 12.79 10.71 2.40
CA TYR A 212 12.59 10.83 3.85
C TYR A 212 12.09 12.21 4.30
N GLU A 213 11.60 13.03 3.38
CA GLU A 213 11.27 14.46 3.64
C GLU A 213 10.27 14.66 4.79
N TYR A 214 9.27 13.78 4.92
CA TYR A 214 8.26 13.88 5.99
C TYR A 214 8.74 13.32 7.33
N CYS A 215 9.90 12.66 7.36
CA CYS A 215 10.45 12.12 8.59
C CYS A 215 11.22 13.17 9.38
N ILE A 216 10.66 13.63 10.49
CA ILE A 216 11.31 14.59 11.39
C ILE A 216 12.47 13.99 12.22
N ARG A 217 12.80 12.72 12.00
CA ARG A 217 13.90 11.97 12.67
C ARG A 217 13.85 12.01 14.19
N CYS A 218 12.67 12.08 14.79
CA CYS A 218 12.49 12.13 16.25
C CYS A 218 12.90 10.84 16.98
N GLY A 219 13.12 9.74 16.26
CA GLY A 219 13.54 8.45 16.82
C GLY A 219 12.44 7.69 17.58
N ALA A 220 11.23 8.22 17.70
CA ALA A 220 10.14 7.62 18.49
C ALA A 220 9.71 6.20 18.02
N CYS A 221 10.03 5.82 16.78
CA CYS A 221 9.79 4.47 16.26
C CYS A 221 10.81 3.43 16.75
N ALA A 222 12.03 3.84 17.11
CA ALA A 222 13.10 2.92 17.50
C ALA A 222 12.79 2.14 18.79
N PRO A 223 12.41 2.78 19.92
CA PRO A 223 12.13 2.06 21.17
C PRO A 223 10.86 1.21 21.12
N ARG A 224 10.03 1.39 20.09
CA ARG A 224 8.82 0.57 19.88
C ARG A 224 9.03 -0.61 18.93
N CYS A 225 10.22 -0.74 18.37
CA CYS A 225 10.59 -1.89 17.56
C CYS A 225 11.17 -2.95 18.50
N PRO A 226 10.54 -4.15 18.60
CA PRO A 226 11.05 -5.24 19.44
C PRO A 226 12.39 -5.78 18.96
#